data_7686859a48f3884746d4840940d3e8e0
#
_entry.id   7686859a48f3884746d4840940d3e8e0
#
_cell.length_a   1.000
_cell.length_b   1.000
_cell.length_c   1.000
_cell.angle_alpha   90.00
_cell.angle_beta   90.00
_cell.angle_gamma   90.00
#
_symmetry.space_group_name_H-M   'P 1'
#
loop_
_entity.id
_entity.type
_entity.pdbx_description
1 polymer ?
#
loop_
_entity_poly.entity_id
_entity_poly.type
_entity_poly.pdbx_seq_one_letter_code
_entity_poly.pdbx_strand_id
1 'polypeptide(L)'
;MTTRRDLLLLLRTRPGITVNELSRSLSLSVVGVRRHLEALASEQLVEQGPAARAPGGVGRPPVGWRLSPTGLELFPRRYDAFANDLLDDLVEEAGPETVSAVFARRTEKLVRQYEAVLDGVTDPVERVRVLAGLRDQGGYLTECRQRDDGEVLLVENNCAVHRVAERHSVVCSMELVLFRRVLGPDVEVTRESHTMAGDPVCCYRVRPRPAQDG
;
A
#
# COMPACT_ATOMS: atom_id res chain seq x y z
N MET A 1 13.83 23.97 -9.01
CA MET A 1 13.42 23.24 -7.77
C MET A 1 12.11 23.86 -7.33
N THR A 2 11.13 23.07 -6.97
CA THR A 2 9.77 23.61 -6.75
C THR A 2 9.61 23.96 -5.29
N THR A 3 9.25 25.20 -5.00
CA THR A 3 8.92 25.78 -3.68
C THR A 3 8.11 24.82 -2.76
N ARG A 4 7.21 24.00 -3.35
CA ARG A 4 6.42 23.00 -2.63
C ARG A 4 7.30 21.93 -1.94
N ARG A 5 8.28 21.38 -2.65
CA ARG A 5 9.19 20.37 -2.10
C ARG A 5 10.05 20.93 -0.97
N ASP A 6 10.56 22.15 -1.15
CA ASP A 6 11.41 22.79 -0.17
C ASP A 6 10.64 23.14 1.11
N LEU A 7 9.36 23.54 0.98
CA LEU A 7 8.44 23.72 2.10
C LEU A 7 8.22 22.43 2.89
N LEU A 8 7.89 21.33 2.20
CA LEU A 8 7.68 20.04 2.85
C LEU A 8 8.94 19.55 3.56
N LEU A 9 10.13 19.74 2.98
CA LEU A 9 11.41 19.38 3.59
C LEU A 9 11.67 20.21 4.86
N LEU A 10 11.40 21.53 4.85
CA LEU A 10 11.54 22.37 6.04
C LEU A 10 10.56 21.96 7.14
N LEU A 11 9.30 21.68 6.79
CA LEU A 11 8.29 21.23 7.75
C LEU A 11 8.64 19.85 8.34
N ARG A 12 9.32 19.00 7.58
CA ARG A 12 9.81 17.69 8.05
C ARG A 12 10.95 17.82 9.04
N THR A 13 11.89 18.73 8.75
CA THR A 13 13.11 18.93 9.57
C THR A 13 12.91 19.87 10.76
N ARG A 14 11.90 20.74 10.69
CA ARG A 14 11.57 21.74 11.72
C ARG A 14 10.08 21.78 12.02
N PRO A 15 9.53 20.76 12.69
CA PRO A 15 8.11 20.76 13.06
C PRO A 15 7.79 21.95 13.98
N GLY A 16 6.70 22.65 13.70
CA GLY A 16 6.30 23.84 14.44
C GLY A 16 6.98 25.14 13.97
N ILE A 17 7.62 25.12 12.78
CA ILE A 17 8.20 26.33 12.17
C ILE A 17 7.11 27.35 11.83
N THR A 18 7.38 28.63 12.07
CA THR A 18 6.44 29.72 11.79
C THR A 18 6.51 30.17 10.33
N VAL A 19 5.44 30.84 9.86
CA VAL A 19 5.40 31.43 8.52
C VAL A 19 6.56 32.39 8.27
N ASN A 20 6.95 33.18 9.28
CA ASN A 20 8.05 34.13 9.16
C ASN A 20 9.43 33.44 9.02
N GLU A 21 9.63 32.31 9.70
CA GLU A 21 10.84 31.52 9.56
C GLU A 21 10.89 30.83 8.19
N LEU A 22 9.77 30.29 7.72
CA LEU A 22 9.66 29.72 6.37
C LEU A 22 9.95 30.76 5.30
N SER A 23 9.37 31.98 5.44
CA SER A 23 9.61 33.10 4.54
C SER A 23 11.11 33.43 4.42
N ARG A 24 11.80 33.52 5.55
CA ARG A 24 13.25 33.77 5.60
C ARG A 24 14.07 32.62 5.00
N SER A 25 13.73 31.36 5.35
CA SER A 25 14.48 30.19 4.90
C SER A 25 14.33 29.93 3.39
N LEU A 26 13.20 30.31 2.80
CA LEU A 26 12.89 30.09 1.38
C LEU A 26 13.09 31.35 0.52
N SER A 27 13.42 32.49 1.12
CA SER A 27 13.48 33.80 0.45
C SER A 27 12.17 34.14 -0.30
N LEU A 28 11.04 33.81 0.30
CA LEU A 28 9.71 34.08 -0.21
C LEU A 28 9.00 35.14 0.64
N SER A 29 8.00 35.80 0.03
CA SER A 29 7.12 36.70 0.82
C SER A 29 6.26 35.88 1.80
N VAL A 30 5.93 36.47 2.95
CA VAL A 30 5.01 35.90 3.95
C VAL A 30 3.67 35.50 3.32
N VAL A 31 3.15 36.32 2.41
CA VAL A 31 1.90 36.08 1.67
C VAL A 31 2.04 34.86 0.75
N GLY A 32 3.16 34.73 0.04
CA GLY A 32 3.46 33.59 -0.81
C GLY A 32 3.53 32.29 -0.02
N VAL A 33 4.23 32.29 1.14
CA VAL A 33 4.30 31.14 2.03
C VAL A 33 2.93 30.73 2.55
N ARG A 34 2.10 31.71 2.99
CA ARG A 34 0.72 31.42 3.46
C ARG A 34 -0.10 30.72 2.39
N ARG A 35 -0.09 31.23 1.14
CA ARG A 35 -0.81 30.62 0.04
C ARG A 35 -0.38 29.17 -0.22
N HIS A 36 0.92 28.89 -0.15
CA HIS A 36 1.42 27.53 -0.30
C HIS A 36 1.00 26.62 0.86
N LEU A 37 1.04 27.11 2.09
CA LEU A 37 0.60 26.35 3.27
C LEU A 37 -0.90 26.08 3.25
N GLU A 38 -1.72 27.03 2.82
CA GLU A 38 -3.17 26.87 2.64
C GLU A 38 -3.49 25.79 1.58
N ALA A 39 -2.77 25.79 0.46
CA ALA A 39 -2.89 24.76 -0.55
C ALA A 39 -2.52 23.38 -0.01
N LEU A 40 -1.40 23.28 0.72
CA LEU A 40 -0.99 22.01 1.35
C LEU A 40 -1.97 21.56 2.45
N ALA A 41 -2.57 22.50 3.18
CA ALA A 41 -3.57 22.20 4.20
C ALA A 41 -4.89 21.71 3.59
N SER A 42 -5.31 22.25 2.45
CA SER A 42 -6.49 21.76 1.71
C SER A 42 -6.29 20.34 1.19
N GLU A 43 -5.04 19.95 0.91
CA GLU A 43 -4.65 18.58 0.58
C GLU A 43 -4.41 17.69 1.83
N GLN A 44 -4.67 18.20 3.02
CA GLN A 44 -4.43 17.53 4.30
C GLN A 44 -2.97 17.11 4.55
N LEU A 45 -2.00 17.75 3.92
CA LEU A 45 -0.58 17.42 4.05
C LEU A 45 0.12 18.15 5.19
N VAL A 46 -0.43 19.27 5.63
CA VAL A 46 0.11 20.09 6.73
C VAL A 46 -1.00 20.53 7.66
N GLU A 47 -0.62 20.78 8.90
CA GLU A 47 -1.53 21.27 9.93
C GLU A 47 -0.88 22.36 10.79
N GLN A 48 -1.72 23.19 11.40
CA GLN A 48 -1.29 24.19 12.36
C GLN A 48 -1.15 23.57 13.75
N GLY A 49 -0.20 24.09 14.51
CA GLY A 49 0.01 23.70 15.91
C GLY A 49 0.81 24.77 16.65
N PRO A 50 1.16 24.53 17.90
CA PRO A 50 2.07 25.44 18.62
C PRO A 50 3.43 25.47 17.90
N ALA A 51 4.00 26.66 17.75
CA ALA A 51 5.36 26.79 17.25
C ALA A 51 6.37 26.17 18.24
N ALA A 52 7.51 25.73 17.71
CA ALA A 52 8.63 25.32 18.53
C ALA A 52 9.03 26.47 19.45
N ARG A 53 9.04 26.25 20.79
CA ARG A 53 9.41 27.26 21.76
C ARG A 53 10.91 27.40 21.85
N ALA A 54 11.38 28.66 21.82
CA ALA A 54 12.70 28.94 22.32
C ALA A 54 12.71 28.80 23.89
N PRO A 55 13.79 28.30 24.48
CA PRO A 55 13.91 28.23 25.94
C PRO A 55 13.66 29.62 26.58
N GLY A 56 12.74 29.69 27.57
CA GLY A 56 12.45 30.91 28.29
C GLY A 56 11.37 31.85 27.72
N GLY A 57 10.71 31.49 26.62
CA GLY A 57 9.64 32.29 26.02
C GLY A 57 8.40 32.39 26.90
N VAL A 58 7.98 33.64 27.24
CA VAL A 58 6.78 33.99 28.02
C VAL A 58 5.65 34.34 27.04
N GLY A 59 4.41 33.91 27.30
CA GLY A 59 3.23 34.25 26.52
C GLY A 59 2.66 33.07 25.72
N ARG A 60 1.54 33.32 24.97
CA ARG A 60 0.92 32.31 24.09
C ARG A 60 1.89 31.98 22.96
N PRO A 61 2.17 30.68 22.72
CA PRO A 61 3.06 30.29 21.62
C PRO A 61 2.51 30.82 20.28
N PRO A 62 3.37 31.30 19.39
CA PRO A 62 2.95 31.63 18.04
C PRO A 62 2.47 30.37 17.33
N VAL A 63 1.68 30.54 16.28
CA VAL A 63 1.20 29.45 15.43
C VAL A 63 2.36 28.96 14.57
N GLY A 64 2.67 27.68 14.69
CA GLY A 64 3.62 26.98 13.84
C GLY A 64 2.91 26.02 12.88
N TRP A 65 3.66 25.50 11.93
CA TRP A 65 3.20 24.53 10.95
C TRP A 65 4.03 23.26 11.03
N ARG A 66 3.39 22.14 10.78
CA ARG A 66 4.03 20.82 10.73
C ARG A 66 3.36 19.96 9.66
N LEU A 67 4.02 18.88 9.27
CA LEU A 67 3.38 17.86 8.44
C LEU A 67 2.29 17.15 9.25
N SER A 68 1.18 16.87 8.59
CA SER A 68 0.16 15.95 9.08
C SER A 68 0.65 14.49 8.97
N PRO A 69 -0.05 13.51 9.56
CA PRO A 69 0.22 12.09 9.28
C PRO A 69 0.25 11.77 7.78
N THR A 70 -0.70 12.28 6.99
CA THR A 70 -0.73 12.14 5.52
C THR A 70 0.48 12.79 4.86
N GLY A 71 0.90 13.97 5.31
CA GLY A 71 2.09 14.64 4.79
C GLY A 71 3.39 13.89 5.09
N LEU A 72 3.45 13.15 6.20
CA LEU A 72 4.60 12.30 6.53
C LEU A 72 4.75 11.12 5.58
N GLU A 73 3.66 10.62 4.99
CA GLU A 73 3.69 9.51 4.02
C GLU A 73 4.32 9.90 2.67
N LEU A 74 4.45 11.20 2.37
CA LEU A 74 5.11 11.68 1.15
C LEU A 74 6.64 11.44 1.16
N PHE A 75 7.21 11.13 2.33
CA PHE A 75 8.65 10.92 2.44
C PHE A 75 9.00 9.45 2.23
N PRO A 76 10.07 9.19 1.46
CA PRO A 76 10.47 7.82 1.16
C PRO A 76 10.68 7.00 2.42
N ARG A 77 10.07 5.83 2.45
CA ARG A 77 10.31 4.79 3.46
C ARG A 77 10.88 3.57 2.75
N ARG A 78 11.91 2.97 3.33
CA ARG A 78 12.59 1.82 2.74
C ARG A 78 12.12 0.51 3.36
N TYR A 79 10.79 0.36 3.53
CA TYR A 79 10.23 -0.87 4.09
C TYR A 79 10.46 -2.09 3.20
N ASP A 80 10.46 -1.89 1.89
CA ASP A 80 10.79 -2.91 0.89
C ASP A 80 12.22 -3.42 1.03
N ALA A 81 13.19 -2.50 1.11
CA ALA A 81 14.59 -2.86 1.32
C ALA A 81 14.79 -3.58 2.67
N PHE A 82 14.21 -3.02 3.75
CA PHE A 82 14.28 -3.63 5.07
C PHE A 82 13.67 -5.04 5.10
N ALA A 83 12.51 -5.23 4.43
CA ALA A 83 11.89 -6.55 4.34
C ALA A 83 12.76 -7.54 3.57
N ASN A 84 13.36 -7.10 2.45
CA ASN A 84 14.28 -7.94 1.67
C ASN A 84 15.52 -8.33 2.47
N ASP A 85 16.16 -7.37 3.14
CA ASP A 85 17.35 -7.65 3.96
C ASP A 85 17.04 -8.70 5.03
N LEU A 86 15.89 -8.56 5.75
CA LEU A 86 15.47 -9.56 6.74
C LEU A 86 15.17 -10.94 6.14
N LEU A 87 14.57 -11.00 4.95
CA LEU A 87 14.27 -12.26 4.28
C LEU A 87 15.55 -12.93 3.76
N ASP A 88 16.51 -12.15 3.26
CA ASP A 88 17.81 -12.66 2.85
C ASP A 88 18.59 -13.23 4.05
N ASP A 89 18.64 -12.49 5.18
CA ASP A 89 19.26 -12.97 6.42
C ASP A 89 18.62 -14.28 6.89
N LEU A 90 17.27 -14.40 6.77
CA LEU A 90 16.59 -15.66 7.10
C LEU A 90 16.96 -16.81 6.16
N VAL A 91 17.21 -16.54 4.88
CA VAL A 91 17.71 -17.56 3.95
C VAL A 91 19.12 -18.00 4.34
N GLU A 92 19.99 -17.06 4.68
CA GLU A 92 21.38 -17.35 5.08
C GLU A 92 21.45 -18.15 6.38
N GLU A 93 20.67 -17.78 7.40
CA GLU A 93 20.71 -18.40 8.72
C GLU A 93 19.95 -19.74 8.82
N ALA A 94 18.83 -19.87 8.12
CA ALA A 94 17.90 -20.98 8.33
C ALA A 94 17.40 -21.65 7.04
N GLY A 95 17.95 -21.30 5.89
CA GLY A 95 17.64 -21.89 4.60
C GLY A 95 16.37 -21.32 3.93
N PRO A 96 16.21 -21.54 2.61
CA PRO A 96 15.10 -21.00 1.80
C PRO A 96 13.73 -21.57 2.21
N GLU A 97 13.69 -22.78 2.78
CA GLU A 97 12.46 -23.40 3.27
C GLU A 97 11.84 -22.59 4.41
N THR A 98 12.67 -21.95 5.23
CA THR A 98 12.20 -21.09 6.32
C THR A 98 11.43 -19.89 5.78
N VAL A 99 11.92 -19.25 4.74
CA VAL A 99 11.22 -18.13 4.07
C VAL A 99 9.91 -18.62 3.45
N SER A 100 9.92 -19.79 2.81
CA SER A 100 8.71 -20.42 2.27
C SER A 100 7.66 -20.68 3.36
N ALA A 101 8.07 -21.19 4.52
CA ALA A 101 7.21 -21.42 5.68
C ALA A 101 6.64 -20.11 6.26
N VAL A 102 7.44 -19.03 6.30
CA VAL A 102 6.99 -17.70 6.74
C VAL A 102 5.90 -17.17 5.80
N PHE A 103 6.09 -17.26 4.48
CA PHE A 103 5.07 -16.85 3.52
C PHE A 103 3.81 -17.72 3.57
N ALA A 104 3.95 -19.04 3.72
CA ALA A 104 2.81 -19.93 3.92
C ALA A 104 2.00 -19.53 5.16
N ARG A 105 2.66 -19.28 6.30
CA ARG A 105 2.02 -18.83 7.54
C ARG A 105 1.32 -17.45 7.36
N ARG A 106 1.93 -16.54 6.62
CA ARG A 106 1.30 -15.26 6.25
C ARG A 106 0.03 -15.50 5.44
N THR A 107 0.09 -16.39 4.45
CA THR A 107 -1.05 -16.77 3.62
C THR A 107 -2.19 -17.36 4.45
N GLU A 108 -1.90 -18.24 5.42
CA GLU A 108 -2.90 -18.76 6.33
C GLU A 108 -3.63 -17.68 7.15
N LYS A 109 -2.91 -16.63 7.56
CA LYS A 109 -3.53 -15.49 8.25
C LYS A 109 -4.46 -14.71 7.31
N LEU A 110 -4.03 -14.48 6.08
CA LEU A 110 -4.84 -13.77 5.07
C LEU A 110 -6.07 -14.59 4.67
N VAL A 111 -5.93 -15.91 4.50
CA VAL A 111 -7.07 -16.80 4.25
C VAL A 111 -8.12 -16.63 5.31
N ARG A 112 -7.76 -16.77 6.59
CA ARG A 112 -8.73 -16.58 7.70
C ARG A 112 -9.40 -15.21 7.71
N GLN A 113 -8.63 -14.15 7.42
CA GLN A 113 -9.17 -12.79 7.38
C GLN A 113 -10.16 -12.60 6.22
N TYR A 114 -9.84 -13.13 5.06
CA TYR A 114 -10.67 -12.99 3.86
C TYR A 114 -11.90 -13.91 3.93
N GLU A 115 -11.75 -15.14 4.43
CA GLU A 115 -12.88 -16.05 4.68
C GLU A 115 -13.91 -15.44 5.63
N ALA A 116 -13.48 -14.74 6.69
CA ALA A 116 -14.39 -14.06 7.60
C ALA A 116 -15.22 -12.96 6.93
N VAL A 117 -14.68 -12.29 5.90
CA VAL A 117 -15.42 -11.28 5.12
C VAL A 117 -16.30 -11.92 4.05
N LEU A 118 -15.87 -13.08 3.52
CA LEU A 118 -16.57 -13.84 2.49
C LEU A 118 -17.65 -14.79 3.08
N ASP A 119 -17.79 -14.82 4.39
CA ASP A 119 -18.81 -15.63 5.07
C ASP A 119 -20.21 -15.24 4.58
N GLY A 120 -21.03 -16.25 4.24
CA GLY A 120 -22.37 -16.05 3.67
C GLY A 120 -22.41 -15.62 2.19
N VAL A 121 -21.28 -15.29 1.56
CA VAL A 121 -21.22 -14.99 0.12
C VAL A 121 -21.12 -16.30 -0.67
N THR A 122 -22.21 -16.76 -1.27
CA THR A 122 -22.29 -18.04 -1.97
C THR A 122 -22.08 -17.92 -3.47
N ASP A 123 -22.43 -16.78 -4.08
CA ASP A 123 -22.24 -16.56 -5.52
C ASP A 123 -20.75 -16.40 -5.87
N PRO A 124 -20.20 -17.23 -6.79
CA PRO A 124 -18.79 -17.18 -7.14
C PRO A 124 -18.33 -15.84 -7.72
N VAL A 125 -19.18 -15.18 -8.52
CA VAL A 125 -18.85 -13.88 -9.12
C VAL A 125 -18.75 -12.81 -8.03
N GLU A 126 -19.69 -12.83 -7.08
CA GLU A 126 -19.69 -11.90 -5.95
C GLU A 126 -18.49 -12.16 -5.03
N ARG A 127 -18.10 -13.42 -4.81
CA ARG A 127 -16.86 -13.73 -4.07
C ARG A 127 -15.63 -13.11 -4.70
N VAL A 128 -15.52 -13.13 -6.04
CA VAL A 128 -14.40 -12.47 -6.75
C VAL A 128 -14.46 -10.96 -6.58
N ARG A 129 -15.66 -10.34 -6.59
CA ARG A 129 -15.79 -8.88 -6.36
C ARG A 129 -15.39 -8.49 -4.96
N VAL A 130 -15.81 -9.24 -3.95
CA VAL A 130 -15.40 -9.00 -2.55
C VAL A 130 -13.89 -9.17 -2.40
N LEU A 131 -13.32 -10.24 -2.98
CA LEU A 131 -11.87 -10.44 -3.00
C LEU A 131 -11.14 -9.26 -3.66
N ALA A 132 -11.65 -8.77 -4.80
CA ALA A 132 -11.09 -7.60 -5.48
C ALA A 132 -11.05 -6.37 -4.55
N GLY A 133 -12.13 -6.10 -3.83
CA GLY A 133 -12.20 -5.01 -2.85
C GLY A 133 -11.19 -5.17 -1.69
N LEU A 134 -11.01 -6.38 -1.18
CA LEU A 134 -10.01 -6.67 -0.14
C LEU A 134 -8.57 -6.46 -0.65
N ARG A 135 -8.31 -6.85 -1.89
CA ARG A 135 -7.01 -6.63 -2.53
C ARG A 135 -6.76 -5.16 -2.82
N ASP A 136 -7.78 -4.43 -3.27
CA ASP A 136 -7.69 -2.99 -3.53
C ASP A 136 -7.31 -2.22 -2.25
N GLN A 137 -7.94 -2.53 -1.12
CA GLN A 137 -7.57 -2.00 0.20
C GLN A 137 -6.13 -2.34 0.60
N GLY A 138 -5.60 -3.45 0.12
CA GLY A 138 -4.20 -3.87 0.27
C GLY A 138 -3.22 -3.17 -0.66
N GLY A 139 -3.67 -2.24 -1.51
CA GLY A 139 -2.84 -1.45 -2.42
C GLY A 139 -2.53 -2.12 -3.77
N TYR A 140 -3.29 -3.15 -4.15
CA TYR A 140 -3.06 -3.85 -5.42
C TYR A 140 -3.78 -3.23 -6.61
N LEU A 141 -4.60 -2.20 -6.42
CA LEU A 141 -5.40 -1.53 -7.46
C LEU A 141 -6.16 -2.55 -8.30
N THR A 142 -7.03 -3.30 -7.64
CA THR A 142 -7.63 -4.51 -8.17
C THR A 142 -8.97 -4.24 -8.84
N GLU A 143 -9.17 -4.80 -10.02
CA GLU A 143 -10.41 -4.75 -10.77
C GLU A 143 -10.98 -6.15 -10.97
N CYS A 144 -12.33 -6.26 -10.96
CA CYS A 144 -13.06 -7.47 -11.33
C CYS A 144 -13.75 -7.20 -12.67
N ARG A 145 -13.43 -8.01 -13.70
CA ARG A 145 -14.02 -7.91 -15.04
C ARG A 145 -14.70 -9.20 -15.39
N GLN A 146 -15.98 -9.15 -15.69
CA GLN A 146 -16.74 -10.30 -16.17
C GLN A 146 -16.66 -10.40 -17.70
N ARG A 147 -16.46 -11.61 -18.22
CA ARG A 147 -16.49 -11.94 -19.66
C ARG A 147 -17.85 -12.46 -20.06
N ASP A 148 -18.16 -12.40 -21.35
CA ASP A 148 -19.44 -12.86 -21.94
C ASP A 148 -19.66 -14.38 -21.81
N ASP A 149 -18.59 -15.14 -21.66
CA ASP A 149 -18.58 -16.59 -21.45
C ASP A 149 -18.81 -17.02 -19.98
N GLY A 150 -19.06 -16.05 -19.09
CA GLY A 150 -19.27 -16.28 -17.65
C GLY A 150 -17.99 -16.41 -16.84
N GLU A 151 -16.81 -16.33 -17.46
CA GLU A 151 -15.54 -16.23 -16.74
C GLU A 151 -15.38 -14.87 -16.09
N VAL A 152 -14.62 -14.84 -14.98
CA VAL A 152 -14.29 -13.61 -14.27
C VAL A 152 -12.78 -13.42 -14.25
N LEU A 153 -12.34 -12.21 -14.58
CA LEU A 153 -10.95 -11.81 -14.45
C LEU A 153 -10.78 -10.94 -13.19
N LEU A 154 -9.85 -11.34 -12.34
CA LEU A 154 -9.32 -10.52 -11.26
C LEU A 154 -8.01 -9.93 -11.77
N VAL A 155 -7.96 -8.60 -11.97
CA VAL A 155 -6.81 -7.89 -12.52
C VAL A 155 -6.21 -7.00 -11.45
N GLU A 156 -4.95 -7.22 -11.11
CA GLU A 156 -4.18 -6.39 -10.20
C GLU A 156 -3.26 -5.47 -11.00
N ASN A 157 -3.59 -4.18 -11.02
CA ASN A 157 -2.87 -3.15 -11.78
C ASN A 157 -1.61 -2.66 -11.04
N ASN A 158 -1.44 -3.04 -9.78
CA ASN A 158 -0.27 -2.74 -8.97
C ASN A 158 0.12 -3.95 -8.12
N CYS A 159 1.40 -4.24 -8.00
CA CYS A 159 1.89 -5.22 -7.05
C CYS A 159 2.39 -4.50 -5.78
N ALA A 160 1.59 -4.54 -4.70
CA ALA A 160 1.92 -3.88 -3.44
C ALA A 160 3.21 -4.40 -2.77
N VAL A 161 3.68 -5.58 -3.17
CA VAL A 161 4.91 -6.22 -2.67
C VAL A 161 5.95 -6.44 -3.76
N HIS A 162 5.91 -5.63 -4.83
CA HIS A 162 6.73 -5.80 -6.03
C HIS A 162 8.21 -6.05 -5.73
N ARG A 163 8.84 -5.19 -4.93
CA ARG A 163 10.26 -5.32 -4.56
C ARG A 163 10.60 -6.59 -3.79
N VAL A 164 9.65 -7.12 -3.02
CA VAL A 164 9.82 -8.41 -2.34
C VAL A 164 9.67 -9.55 -3.34
N ALA A 165 8.69 -9.46 -4.25
CA ALA A 165 8.43 -10.47 -5.27
C ALA A 165 9.59 -10.63 -6.26
N GLU A 166 10.32 -9.55 -6.58
CA GLU A 166 11.52 -9.59 -7.42
C GLU A 166 12.63 -10.48 -6.83
N ARG A 167 12.77 -10.55 -5.51
CA ARG A 167 13.81 -11.33 -4.82
C ARG A 167 13.29 -12.67 -4.28
N HIS A 168 12.05 -12.70 -3.82
CA HIS A 168 11.42 -13.85 -3.18
C HIS A 168 10.13 -14.22 -3.90
N SER A 169 10.24 -14.88 -5.06
CA SER A 169 9.12 -15.25 -5.94
C SER A 169 8.07 -16.16 -5.27
N VAL A 170 8.40 -16.78 -4.13
CA VAL A 170 7.47 -17.60 -3.34
C VAL A 170 6.22 -16.80 -2.93
N VAL A 171 6.32 -15.48 -2.74
CA VAL A 171 5.15 -14.64 -2.40
C VAL A 171 4.08 -14.69 -3.49
N CYS A 172 4.49 -14.73 -4.78
CA CYS A 172 3.57 -14.83 -5.91
C CYS A 172 2.88 -16.21 -6.00
N SER A 173 3.59 -17.27 -5.62
CA SER A 173 3.01 -18.64 -5.56
C SER A 173 1.98 -18.74 -4.44
N MET A 174 2.30 -18.15 -3.28
CA MET A 174 1.39 -18.12 -2.13
C MET A 174 0.15 -17.25 -2.38
N GLU A 175 0.23 -16.23 -3.22
CA GLU A 175 -0.92 -15.43 -3.64
C GLU A 175 -1.93 -16.27 -4.45
N LEU A 176 -1.45 -17.09 -5.38
CA LEU A 176 -2.32 -18.01 -6.12
C LEU A 176 -2.98 -19.05 -5.19
N VAL A 177 -2.24 -19.53 -4.18
CA VAL A 177 -2.79 -20.41 -3.13
C VAL A 177 -3.88 -19.67 -2.34
N LEU A 178 -3.64 -18.43 -1.94
CA LEU A 178 -4.64 -17.59 -1.25
C LEU A 178 -5.94 -17.52 -2.06
N PHE A 179 -5.86 -17.16 -3.33
CA PHE A 179 -7.06 -16.98 -4.17
C PHE A 179 -7.84 -18.28 -4.36
N ARG A 180 -7.14 -19.40 -4.62
CA ARG A 180 -7.78 -20.72 -4.73
C ARG A 180 -8.51 -21.14 -3.47
N ARG A 181 -7.95 -20.83 -2.31
CA ARG A 181 -8.57 -21.18 -1.03
C ARG A 181 -9.80 -20.32 -0.72
N VAL A 182 -9.67 -19.01 -0.82
CA VAL A 182 -10.76 -18.09 -0.46
C VAL A 182 -11.91 -18.09 -1.45
N LEU A 183 -11.66 -18.40 -2.71
CA LEU A 183 -12.74 -18.54 -3.72
C LEU A 183 -13.44 -19.91 -3.66
N GLY A 184 -12.79 -20.90 -3.07
CA GLY A 184 -13.38 -22.19 -2.81
C GLY A 184 -13.17 -23.24 -3.92
N PRO A 185 -13.66 -24.47 -3.71
CA PRO A 185 -13.39 -25.60 -4.60
C PRO A 185 -14.21 -25.58 -5.90
N ASP A 186 -15.30 -24.81 -5.93
CA ASP A 186 -16.26 -24.78 -7.05
C ASP A 186 -15.76 -23.96 -8.24
N VAL A 187 -14.62 -23.30 -8.08
CA VAL A 187 -13.97 -22.53 -9.15
C VAL A 187 -12.54 -23.02 -9.41
N GLU A 188 -12.11 -22.82 -10.64
CA GLU A 188 -10.70 -22.95 -11.02
C GLU A 188 -10.08 -21.56 -11.14
N VAL A 189 -8.92 -21.35 -10.49
CA VAL A 189 -8.16 -20.10 -10.56
C VAL A 189 -6.83 -20.35 -11.24
N THR A 190 -6.60 -19.66 -12.36
CA THR A 190 -5.35 -19.72 -13.13
C THR A 190 -4.79 -18.31 -13.32
N ARG A 191 -3.46 -18.16 -13.23
CA ARG A 191 -2.80 -16.89 -13.55
C ARG A 191 -2.54 -16.82 -15.05
N GLU A 192 -3.07 -15.78 -15.73
CA GLU A 192 -2.89 -15.57 -17.18
C GLU A 192 -1.72 -14.61 -17.48
N SER A 193 -1.50 -13.60 -16.65
CA SER A 193 -0.36 -12.69 -16.78
C SER A 193 0.28 -12.43 -15.43
N HIS A 194 1.58 -12.11 -15.45
CA HIS A 194 2.38 -12.00 -14.24
C HIS A 194 3.45 -10.90 -14.37
N THR A 195 3.41 -9.90 -13.52
CA THR A 195 4.36 -8.78 -13.57
C THR A 195 5.82 -9.22 -13.43
N MET A 196 6.08 -10.31 -12.68
CA MET A 196 7.44 -10.88 -12.58
C MET A 196 7.88 -11.64 -13.84
N ALA A 197 6.98 -11.91 -14.78
CA ALA A 197 7.30 -12.42 -16.12
C ALA A 197 7.45 -11.32 -17.18
N GLY A 198 7.27 -10.05 -16.79
CA GLY A 198 7.36 -8.89 -17.67
C GLY A 198 6.01 -8.37 -18.17
N ASP A 199 4.91 -8.97 -17.74
CA ASP A 199 3.58 -8.47 -18.09
C ASP A 199 3.26 -7.15 -17.35
N PRO A 200 2.40 -6.30 -17.91
CA PRO A 200 2.06 -5.02 -17.29
C PRO A 200 1.22 -5.14 -16.01
N VAL A 201 0.51 -6.24 -15.83
CA VAL A 201 -0.39 -6.52 -14.70
C VAL A 201 -0.33 -8.00 -14.30
N CYS A 202 -0.78 -8.32 -13.08
CA CYS A 202 -1.14 -9.69 -12.73
C CYS A 202 -2.63 -9.91 -13.02
N CYS A 203 -2.95 -10.92 -13.83
CA CYS A 203 -4.32 -11.28 -14.17
C CYS A 203 -4.60 -12.72 -13.78
N TYR A 204 -5.71 -12.93 -13.10
CA TYR A 204 -6.17 -14.25 -12.66
C TYR A 204 -7.54 -14.50 -13.28
N ARG A 205 -7.64 -15.60 -14.03
CA ARG A 205 -8.90 -16.08 -14.55
C ARG A 205 -9.56 -17.01 -13.54
N VAL A 206 -10.81 -16.73 -13.25
CA VAL A 206 -11.68 -17.54 -12.38
C VAL A 206 -12.83 -18.04 -13.22
N ARG A 207 -12.98 -19.35 -13.28
CA ARG A 207 -14.09 -20.02 -14.00
C ARG A 207 -14.75 -21.07 -13.12
N PRO A 208 -16.07 -21.27 -13.25
CA PRO A 208 -16.73 -22.39 -12.59
C PRO A 208 -16.09 -23.72 -12.99
N ARG A 209 -15.92 -24.63 -12.06
CA ARG A 209 -15.56 -26.00 -12.37
C ARG A 209 -16.78 -26.69 -12.92
N PRO A 210 -16.67 -27.51 -14.02
CA PRO A 210 -17.74 -28.36 -14.41
C PRO A 210 -18.10 -29.28 -13.23
N ALA A 211 -19.41 -29.47 -13.00
CA ALA A 211 -19.89 -30.46 -12.04
C ALA A 211 -19.23 -31.80 -12.35
N GLN A 212 -18.55 -32.37 -11.37
CA GLN A 212 -18.06 -33.74 -11.49
C GLN A 212 -19.31 -34.62 -11.42
N ASP A 213 -19.72 -35.16 -12.58
CA ASP A 213 -20.71 -36.23 -12.62
C ASP A 213 -20.19 -37.37 -11.76
N GLY A 214 -20.84 -37.62 -10.62
CA GLY A 214 -20.53 -38.66 -9.65
C GLY A 214 -21.08 -40.02 -10.09
#